data_dc386d329bfe79cd985c4dc067fefddb
#
_entry.id   dc386d329bfe79cd985c4dc067fefddb
#
_cell.length_a   1.000
_cell.length_b   1.000
_cell.length_c   1.000
_cell.angle_alpha   90.00
_cell.angle_beta   90.00
_cell.angle_gamma   90.00
#
_symmetry.space_group_name_H-M   'P 1'
#
loop_
_entity.id
_entity.type
_entity.pdbx_description
1 polymer ?
#
loop_
_entity_poly.entity_id
_entity_poly.type
_entity_poly.pdbx_seq_one_letter_code
_entity_poly.pdbx_strand_id
1 'polypeptide(L)' 'MATAKTNKALQAERMAQAADRLDFLAANSRILRDPAVWGQYHEAVYTAELLGFTVTQTGGKHEVRPC' A
#
# COMPACT_ATOMS: atom_id res chain seq x y z
N MET A 1 -2.74 -28.21 -11.82
CA MET A 1 -1.60 -27.35 -12.13
C MET A 1 -2.00 -25.90 -11.86
N ALA A 2 -1.26 -25.22 -11.00
CA ALA A 2 -1.58 -23.83 -10.72
C ALA A 2 -1.31 -22.98 -11.95
N THR A 3 -2.31 -22.23 -12.38
CA THR A 3 -2.13 -21.29 -13.48
C THR A 3 -1.35 -20.09 -12.95
N ALA A 4 -0.25 -19.76 -13.60
CA ALA A 4 0.49 -18.57 -13.23
C ALA A 4 -0.41 -17.34 -13.44
N LYS A 5 -0.50 -16.49 -12.43
CA LYS A 5 -1.22 -15.23 -12.57
C LYS A 5 -0.52 -14.36 -13.60
N THR A 6 -1.29 -13.66 -14.41
CA THR A 6 -0.72 -12.70 -15.34
C THR A 6 -0.05 -11.58 -14.55
N ASN A 7 0.93 -10.92 -15.15
CA ASN A 7 1.58 -9.77 -14.52
C ASN A 7 0.57 -8.71 -14.11
N LYS A 8 -0.46 -8.51 -14.92
CA LYS A 8 -1.52 -7.55 -14.65
C LYS A 8 -2.33 -7.93 -13.41
N ALA A 9 -2.66 -9.21 -13.25
CA ALA A 9 -3.40 -9.70 -12.09
C ALA A 9 -2.56 -9.59 -10.81
N LEU A 10 -1.27 -9.95 -10.88
CA LEU A 10 -0.36 -9.79 -9.75
C LEU A 10 -0.20 -8.34 -9.36
N GLN A 11 -0.09 -7.45 -10.33
CA GLN A 11 0.02 -6.02 -10.09
C GLN A 11 -1.23 -5.47 -9.38
N ALA A 12 -2.41 -5.86 -9.85
CA ALA A 12 -3.67 -5.45 -9.23
C ALA A 12 -3.77 -5.95 -7.79
N GLU A 13 -3.36 -7.20 -7.55
CA GLU A 13 -3.37 -7.78 -6.21
C GLU A 13 -2.41 -7.04 -5.28
N ARG A 14 -1.21 -6.74 -5.74
CA ARG A 14 -0.23 -5.98 -4.95
C ARG A 14 -0.71 -4.57 -4.63
N MET A 15 -1.36 -3.90 -5.60
CA MET A 15 -1.94 -2.58 -5.38
C MET A 15 -3.04 -2.63 -4.32
N ALA A 16 -3.92 -3.62 -4.37
CA ALA A 16 -4.99 -3.77 -3.40
C ALA A 16 -4.43 -4.04 -2.00
N GLN A 17 -3.44 -4.92 -1.89
CA GLN A 17 -2.80 -5.21 -0.60
C GLN A 17 -2.11 -3.98 -0.02
N ALA A 18 -1.41 -3.23 -0.85
CA ALA A 18 -0.74 -2.01 -0.40
C ALA A 18 -1.75 -0.97 0.09
N ALA A 19 -2.84 -0.77 -0.63
CA ALA A 19 -3.89 0.16 -0.24
C ALA A 19 -4.52 -0.24 1.10
N ASP A 20 -4.85 -1.52 1.26
CA ASP A 20 -5.44 -2.04 2.50
C ASP A 20 -4.49 -1.84 3.68
N ARG A 21 -3.20 -2.13 3.50
CA ARG A 21 -2.21 -1.95 4.56
C ARG A 21 -2.08 -0.48 4.95
N LEU A 22 -2.03 0.42 3.99
CA LEU A 22 -1.93 1.85 4.26
C LEU A 22 -3.18 2.38 4.94
N ASP A 23 -4.36 1.93 4.50
CA ASP A 23 -5.63 2.29 5.15
C ASP A 23 -5.65 1.83 6.60
N PHE A 24 -5.21 0.60 6.86
CA PHE A 24 -5.14 0.07 8.22
C PHE A 24 -4.20 0.90 9.10
N LEU A 25 -3.01 1.22 8.61
CA LEU A 25 -2.04 2.00 9.37
C LEU A 25 -2.54 3.42 9.61
N ALA A 26 -3.17 4.03 8.63
CA ALA A 26 -3.68 5.39 8.77
C ALA A 26 -4.92 5.48 9.66
N ALA A 27 -5.76 4.44 9.67
CA ALA A 27 -6.97 4.42 10.48
C ALA A 27 -6.67 4.39 11.98
N ASN A 28 -5.49 3.91 12.36
CA ASN A 28 -5.08 3.85 13.76
C ASN A 28 -4.16 5.03 14.08
N SER A 29 -4.76 6.19 14.34
CA SER A 29 -3.98 7.40 14.62
C SER A 29 -3.05 7.24 15.84
N ARG A 30 -3.42 6.39 16.80
CA ARG A 30 -2.54 6.07 17.93
C ARG A 30 -1.29 5.34 17.46
N ILE A 31 -1.44 4.47 16.46
CA ILE A 31 -0.35 3.71 15.88
C ILE A 31 0.60 4.67 15.15
N LEU A 32 0.08 5.68 14.48
CA LEU A 32 0.92 6.65 13.77
C LEU A 32 1.72 7.55 14.70
N ARG A 33 1.37 7.62 15.99
CA ARG A 33 2.17 8.32 16.99
C ARG A 33 3.38 7.52 17.44
N ASP A 34 3.35 6.21 17.24
CA ASP A 34 4.49 5.35 17.53
C ASP A 34 5.51 5.48 16.40
N PRO A 35 6.76 5.90 16.68
CA PRO A 35 7.77 6.05 15.63
C PRO A 35 8.01 4.77 14.82
N ALA A 36 7.89 3.61 15.44
CA ALA A 36 8.07 2.34 14.73
C ALA A 36 6.97 2.11 13.71
N VAL A 37 5.73 2.41 14.05
CA VAL A 37 4.60 2.26 13.14
C VAL A 37 4.61 3.33 12.06
N TRP A 38 4.98 4.53 12.42
CA TRP A 38 5.17 5.63 11.47
C TRP A 38 6.20 5.23 10.41
N GLY A 39 7.30 4.62 10.85
CA GLY A 39 8.32 4.09 9.93
C GLY A 39 7.78 3.02 9.00
N GLN A 40 6.95 2.12 9.52
CA GLN A 40 6.30 1.09 8.69
C GLN A 40 5.38 1.69 7.64
N TYR A 41 4.65 2.74 7.99
CA TYR A 41 3.79 3.44 7.04
C TYR A 41 4.60 4.04 5.89
N HIS A 42 5.66 4.77 6.22
CA HIS A 42 6.52 5.37 5.20
C HIS A 42 7.21 4.30 4.35
N GLU A 43 7.64 3.21 4.97
CA GLU A 43 8.27 2.11 4.25
C GLU A 43 7.29 1.46 3.26
N ALA A 44 6.03 1.29 3.66
CA ALA A 44 5.01 0.73 2.78
C ALA A 44 4.76 1.64 1.57
N VAL A 45 4.68 2.95 1.78
CA VAL A 45 4.54 3.91 0.69
C VAL A 45 5.76 3.87 -0.23
N TYR A 46 6.95 3.88 0.35
CA TYR A 46 8.19 3.86 -0.41
C TYR A 46 8.31 2.58 -1.25
N THR A 47 7.96 1.43 -0.65
CA THR A 47 8.00 0.15 -1.36
C THR A 47 7.04 0.16 -2.55
N ALA A 48 5.83 0.69 -2.38
CA ALA A 48 4.88 0.80 -3.48
C ALA A 48 5.44 1.68 -4.61
N GLU A 49 6.07 2.80 -4.26
CA GLU A 49 6.67 3.69 -5.26
C GLU A 49 7.83 3.01 -6.00
N LEU A 50 8.65 2.23 -5.29
CA LEU A 50 9.73 1.47 -5.92
C LEU A 50 9.22 0.43 -6.90
N LEU A 51 8.03 -0.11 -6.66
CA LEU A 51 7.40 -1.07 -7.57
C LEU A 51 6.74 -0.39 -8.77
N GLY A 52 6.83 0.94 -8.85
CA GLY A 52 6.27 1.69 -9.98
C GLY A 52 4.82 2.09 -9.77
N PHE A 53 4.35 2.14 -8.52
CA PHE A 53 2.99 2.56 -8.22
C PHE A 53 2.96 4.00 -7.73
N THR A 54 1.83 4.65 -7.91
CA THR A 54 1.56 5.97 -7.33
C THR A 54 0.55 5.81 -6.20
N VAL A 55 0.87 6.36 -5.04
CA VAL A 55 0.01 6.31 -3.86
C VAL A 55 -0.62 7.69 -3.66
N THR A 56 -1.95 7.74 -3.61
CA THR A 56 -2.69 8.96 -3.31
C THR A 56 -3.54 8.73 -2.07
N GLN A 57 -3.68 9.76 -1.25
CA GLN A 57 -4.49 9.71 -0.04
C GLN A 57 -5.64 10.68 -0.16
N THR A 58 -6.86 10.20 0.07
CA THR A 58 -8.06 11.04 0.04
C THR A 58 -8.98 10.63 1.19
N GLY A 59 -9.22 11.54 2.12
CA GLY A 59 -10.14 11.31 3.22
C GLY A 59 -9.78 10.13 4.11
N GLY A 60 -8.50 9.84 4.30
CA GLY A 60 -8.04 8.73 5.13
C GLY A 60 -7.95 7.40 4.40
N LYS A 61 -8.39 7.35 3.16
CA LYS A 61 -8.25 6.17 2.31
C LYS A 61 -7.10 6.35 1.33
N HIS A 62 -6.46 5.24 1.01
CA HIS A 62 -5.33 5.23 0.10
C HIS A 62 -5.72 4.56 -1.20
N GLU A 63 -5.28 5.14 -2.30
CA GLU A 63 -5.45 4.57 -3.62
C GLU A 63 -4.07 4.35 -4.23
N VAL A 64 -3.82 3.13 -4.67
CA VAL A 64 -2.55 2.74 -5.29
C VAL A 64 -2.82 2.43 -6.74
N ARG A 65 -2.17 3.16 -7.62
CA ARG A 65 -2.34 3.03 -9.07
C ARG A 65 -0.99 2.81 -9.74
N PRO A 66 -0.95 2.18 -10.91
CA PRO A 66 0.29 2.12 -11.69
C PRO A 66 0.67 3.52 -12.17
N CYS A 67 1.94 3.77 -12.21
CA CYS A 67 2.47 5.00 -12.78
C CYS A 67 2.29 5.06 -14.30
#